data_ee172362c7dfcba51b8b07a32528d9f1
#
_entry.id   ee172362c7dfcba51b8b07a32528d9f1
#
_cell.length_a   1.000
_cell.length_b   1.000
_cell.length_c   1.000
_cell.angle_alpha   90.00
_cell.angle_beta   90.00
_cell.angle_gamma   90.00
#
_symmetry.space_group_name_H-M   'P 1'
#
loop_
_entity.id
_entity.type
_entity.pdbx_description
1 polymer ?
#
loop_
_entity_poly.entity_id
_entity_poly.type
_entity_poly.pdbx_seq_one_letter_code
_entity_poly.pdbx_strand_id
1 'polypeptide(L)'
;MVRVRPARCRSLALVQGGILKLLLTSGGITNDSIRDALVDLLGKPIPDCRALCIPTAQWGHPMCGPSSVRDVVVGEPQLVKPAPEWASVGLLELTALPSIGDERWIPWVQEADVLLVDGGEATYLCHWMRESGLADLLPSLSDKVWVGVSAGSMVMTPRIGTSFVEWPSAPDDRTLGVVDFSIFPHLNAFPDNTLSNAELWAGSIGVPAYAIDEQTAIQVVDGTVEVIGRGAVEAVHLEP
;
A
#
# COMPACT_ATOMS: atom_id res chain seq x y z
N MET A 1 8.02 -18.35 -15.74
CA MET A 1 7.62 -18.57 -14.34
C MET A 1 8.89 -18.69 -13.53
N VAL A 2 9.41 -17.58 -13.02
CA VAL A 2 10.64 -17.55 -12.21
C VAL A 2 10.21 -17.61 -10.76
N ARG A 3 10.47 -18.76 -10.12
CA ARG A 3 10.31 -18.89 -8.65
C ARG A 3 11.54 -18.29 -7.99
N VAL A 4 11.41 -17.09 -7.44
CA VAL A 4 12.38 -16.53 -6.50
C VAL A 4 12.17 -17.23 -5.17
N ARG A 5 13.25 -17.76 -4.57
CA ARG A 5 13.19 -18.43 -3.26
C ARG A 5 12.76 -17.44 -2.18
N PRO A 6 11.87 -17.82 -1.25
CA PRO A 6 11.43 -16.94 -0.18
C PRO A 6 12.61 -16.56 0.72
N ALA A 7 12.89 -15.26 0.84
CA ALA A 7 13.74 -14.73 1.88
C ALA A 7 12.94 -14.74 3.19
N ARG A 8 13.48 -15.36 4.24
CA ARG A 8 12.87 -15.30 5.57
C ARG A 8 13.18 -13.94 6.19
N CYS A 9 12.15 -13.13 6.33
CA CYS A 9 12.16 -11.91 7.11
C CYS A 9 12.53 -12.21 8.58
N ARG A 10 13.55 -11.53 9.12
CA ARG A 10 13.91 -11.64 10.55
C ARG A 10 13.28 -10.48 11.31
N SER A 11 12.34 -10.85 12.17
CA SER A 11 11.98 -10.16 13.41
C SER A 11 11.35 -8.78 13.34
N LEU A 12 10.05 -8.74 13.12
CA LEU A 12 9.20 -7.89 13.94
C LEU A 12 8.90 -8.65 15.24
N ALA A 13 9.00 -7.94 16.37
CA ALA A 13 8.64 -8.52 17.67
C ALA A 13 7.22 -9.09 17.53
N LEU A 14 7.09 -10.41 17.73
CA LEU A 14 5.84 -11.15 17.77
C LEU A 14 4.91 -10.50 18.81
N VAL A 15 4.10 -9.54 18.36
CA VAL A 15 2.85 -9.25 19.03
C VAL A 15 1.98 -10.50 18.76
N GLN A 16 1.44 -11.09 19.80
CA GLN A 16 0.50 -12.22 19.71
C GLN A 16 -0.81 -11.73 19.06
N GLY A 17 -0.81 -11.68 17.73
CA GLY A 17 -1.90 -11.33 16.83
C GLY A 17 -1.35 -11.47 15.42
N GLY A 18 -2.06 -12.13 14.52
CA GLY A 18 -1.64 -12.28 13.11
C GLY A 18 -1.34 -10.91 12.48
N ILE A 19 -0.48 -10.88 11.48
CA ILE A 19 -0.16 -9.66 10.74
C ILE A 19 -1.23 -9.46 9.67
N LEU A 20 -1.67 -8.21 9.46
CA LEU A 20 -2.50 -7.77 8.35
C LEU A 20 -1.96 -8.35 7.02
N LYS A 21 -2.85 -8.89 6.19
CA LYS A 21 -2.47 -9.40 4.87
C LYS A 21 -2.26 -8.22 3.92
N LEU A 22 -1.10 -8.14 3.28
CA LEU A 22 -0.77 -7.02 2.40
C LEU A 22 -0.70 -7.45 0.94
N LEU A 23 -1.24 -6.62 0.06
CA LEU A 23 -1.06 -6.66 -1.38
C LEU A 23 -0.57 -5.27 -1.81
N LEU A 24 0.74 -5.14 -1.98
CA LEU A 24 1.41 -3.86 -2.24
C LEU A 24 1.70 -3.73 -3.73
N THR A 25 1.14 -2.71 -4.38
CA THR A 25 1.17 -2.52 -5.84
C THR A 25 1.69 -1.13 -6.22
N SER A 26 2.09 -0.95 -7.47
CA SER A 26 2.28 0.38 -8.07
C SER A 26 0.97 0.96 -8.59
N GLY A 27 0.31 0.27 -9.49
CA GLY A 27 -0.87 0.74 -10.22
C GLY A 27 -2.21 0.12 -9.78
N GLY A 28 -2.23 -0.64 -8.69
CA GLY A 28 -3.45 -1.34 -8.24
C GLY A 28 -3.60 -2.72 -8.88
N ILE A 29 -4.85 -3.17 -9.05
CA ILE A 29 -5.17 -4.51 -9.57
C ILE A 29 -5.25 -4.43 -11.10
N THR A 30 -4.11 -4.48 -11.75
CA THR A 30 -3.96 -4.20 -13.19
C THR A 30 -4.06 -5.45 -14.07
N ASN A 31 -3.99 -6.65 -13.50
CA ASN A 31 -4.04 -7.91 -14.23
C ASN A 31 -4.65 -9.05 -13.41
N ASP A 32 -4.95 -10.17 -14.10
CA ASP A 32 -5.61 -11.33 -13.49
C ASP A 32 -4.78 -11.96 -12.37
N SER A 33 -3.45 -11.98 -12.47
CA SER A 33 -2.60 -12.60 -11.43
C SER A 33 -2.69 -11.83 -10.11
N ILE A 34 -2.70 -10.49 -10.16
CA ILE A 34 -2.89 -9.64 -8.97
C ILE A 34 -4.32 -9.79 -8.43
N ARG A 35 -5.31 -9.88 -9.33
CA ARG A 35 -6.70 -10.11 -8.94
C ARG A 35 -6.89 -11.47 -8.26
N ASP A 36 -6.30 -12.53 -8.80
CA ASP A 36 -6.39 -13.88 -8.23
C ASP A 36 -5.75 -13.91 -6.84
N ALA A 37 -4.57 -13.27 -6.67
CA ALA A 37 -3.92 -13.11 -5.38
C ALA A 37 -4.81 -12.37 -4.36
N LEU A 38 -5.52 -11.32 -4.79
CA LEU A 38 -6.48 -10.63 -3.93
C LEU A 38 -7.61 -11.56 -3.49
N VAL A 39 -8.19 -12.35 -4.41
CA VAL A 39 -9.26 -13.31 -4.08
C VAL A 39 -8.76 -14.36 -3.09
N ASP A 40 -7.54 -14.86 -3.26
CA ASP A 40 -6.92 -15.82 -2.33
C ASP A 40 -6.72 -15.20 -0.94
N LEU A 41 -6.28 -13.94 -0.86
CA LEU A 41 -6.13 -13.21 0.40
C LEU A 41 -7.47 -12.98 1.11
N LEU A 42 -8.51 -12.63 0.35
CA LEU A 42 -9.86 -12.38 0.87
C LEU A 42 -10.54 -13.70 1.32
N GLY A 43 -10.18 -14.83 0.69
CA GLY A 43 -10.81 -16.13 0.94
C GLY A 43 -12.26 -16.24 0.49
N LYS A 44 -12.75 -15.27 -0.30
CA LYS A 44 -14.10 -15.22 -0.88
C LYS A 44 -14.12 -14.35 -2.14
N PRO A 45 -15.15 -14.48 -3.00
CA PRO A 45 -15.26 -13.66 -4.20
C PRO A 45 -15.36 -12.17 -3.90
N ILE A 46 -14.77 -11.34 -4.76
CA ILE A 46 -14.79 -9.86 -4.62
C ILE A 46 -16.23 -9.31 -4.49
N PRO A 47 -17.25 -9.80 -5.24
CA PRO A 47 -18.63 -9.33 -5.09
C PRO A 47 -19.26 -9.59 -3.71
N ASP A 48 -18.63 -10.43 -2.89
CA ASP A 48 -19.10 -10.73 -1.53
C ASP A 48 -18.32 -9.92 -0.47
N CYS A 49 -17.41 -9.03 -0.90
CA CYS A 49 -16.52 -8.28 -0.03
C CYS A 49 -16.95 -6.82 0.09
N ARG A 50 -16.82 -6.28 1.30
CA ARG A 50 -16.99 -4.86 1.61
C ARG A 50 -15.64 -4.17 1.55
N ALA A 51 -15.50 -3.18 0.66
CA ALA A 51 -14.30 -2.40 0.51
C ALA A 51 -14.43 -1.04 1.23
N LEU A 52 -13.33 -0.58 1.83
CA LEU A 52 -13.21 0.74 2.40
C LEU A 52 -12.02 1.46 1.76
N CYS A 53 -12.29 2.49 0.97
CA CYS A 53 -11.26 3.27 0.28
C CYS A 53 -10.69 4.36 1.16
N ILE A 54 -9.37 4.52 1.18
CA ILE A 54 -8.63 5.55 1.91
C ILE A 54 -7.85 6.40 0.90
N PRO A 55 -8.38 7.57 0.48
CA PRO A 55 -7.76 8.43 -0.52
C PRO A 55 -6.82 9.47 0.07
N THR A 56 -6.60 9.46 1.37
CA THR A 56 -5.93 10.54 2.14
C THR A 56 -4.56 10.94 1.56
N ALA A 57 -3.79 9.99 1.02
CA ALA A 57 -2.48 10.27 0.41
C ALA A 57 -2.55 11.32 -0.71
N GLN A 58 -3.66 11.39 -1.44
CA GLN A 58 -3.88 12.32 -2.55
C GLN A 58 -3.70 13.78 -2.10
N TRP A 59 -4.20 14.13 -0.92
CA TRP A 59 -4.17 15.51 -0.44
C TRP A 59 -2.77 16.03 -0.11
N GLY A 60 -1.82 15.15 0.18
CA GLY A 60 -0.42 15.50 0.40
C GLY A 60 0.37 15.73 -0.88
N HIS A 61 -0.12 15.26 -2.02
CA HIS A 61 0.58 15.34 -3.31
C HIS A 61 0.46 16.74 -3.92
N PRO A 62 1.56 17.35 -4.43
CA PRO A 62 1.54 18.72 -4.94
C PRO A 62 0.63 18.92 -6.16
N MET A 63 0.36 17.85 -6.92
CA MET A 63 -0.57 17.89 -8.06
C MET A 63 -2.01 17.59 -7.66
N CYS A 64 -2.32 17.45 -6.37
CA CYS A 64 -3.68 17.22 -5.91
C CYS A 64 -4.62 18.37 -6.29
N GLY A 65 -5.79 18.02 -6.78
CA GLY A 65 -6.84 18.96 -7.13
C GLY A 65 -8.23 18.37 -6.87
N PRO A 66 -9.30 19.14 -7.14
CA PRO A 66 -10.66 18.68 -6.88
C PRO A 66 -11.07 17.38 -7.60
N SER A 67 -10.35 17.02 -8.68
CA SER A 67 -10.59 15.77 -9.42
C SER A 67 -9.84 14.57 -8.85
N SER A 68 -8.85 14.77 -7.98
CA SER A 68 -7.95 13.68 -7.53
C SER A 68 -8.69 12.56 -6.79
N VAL A 69 -9.74 12.89 -6.05
CA VAL A 69 -10.55 11.92 -5.29
C VAL A 69 -11.85 11.57 -6.02
N ARG A 70 -12.11 12.22 -7.16
CA ARG A 70 -13.35 12.04 -7.91
C ARG A 70 -13.57 10.60 -8.33
N ASP A 71 -12.53 9.94 -8.85
CA ASP A 71 -12.62 8.59 -9.40
C ASP A 71 -13.00 7.57 -8.31
N VAL A 72 -12.53 7.80 -7.08
CA VAL A 72 -12.94 7.01 -5.91
C VAL A 72 -14.42 7.24 -5.60
N VAL A 73 -14.89 8.50 -5.67
CA VAL A 73 -16.27 8.88 -5.33
C VAL A 73 -17.27 8.40 -6.39
N VAL A 74 -16.89 8.42 -7.68
CA VAL A 74 -17.80 8.01 -8.78
C VAL A 74 -17.76 6.51 -9.09
N GLY A 75 -16.98 5.73 -8.35
CA GLY A 75 -16.89 4.28 -8.57
C GLY A 75 -16.05 3.88 -9.78
N GLU A 76 -15.17 4.77 -10.25
CA GLU A 76 -14.09 4.46 -11.20
C GLU A 76 -12.74 4.44 -10.47
N PRO A 77 -12.54 3.61 -9.43
CA PRO A 77 -11.31 3.63 -8.67
C PRO A 77 -10.16 3.18 -9.59
N GLN A 78 -9.15 4.03 -9.75
CA GLN A 78 -7.88 3.63 -10.38
C GLN A 78 -7.23 2.47 -9.62
N LEU A 79 -7.63 2.29 -8.36
CA LEU A 79 -7.23 1.23 -7.46
C LEU A 79 -7.51 -0.17 -8.00
N VAL A 80 -8.53 -0.31 -8.88
CA VAL A 80 -8.92 -1.62 -9.37
C VAL A 80 -9.31 -1.55 -10.83
N LYS A 81 -8.43 -1.97 -11.73
CA LYS A 81 -8.72 -2.08 -13.17
C LYS A 81 -8.60 -3.54 -13.64
N PRO A 82 -9.65 -4.10 -14.26
CA PRO A 82 -11.02 -3.61 -14.35
C PRO A 82 -11.68 -3.54 -12.96
N ALA A 83 -12.48 -2.51 -12.72
CA ALA A 83 -13.15 -2.32 -11.42
C ALA A 83 -13.92 -3.58 -11.02
N PRO A 84 -13.58 -4.25 -9.91
CA PRO A 84 -14.38 -5.33 -9.43
C PRO A 84 -15.69 -4.78 -8.88
N GLU A 85 -16.75 -5.50 -9.09
CA GLU A 85 -18.01 -5.23 -8.40
C GLU A 85 -17.87 -5.68 -6.94
N TRP A 86 -17.64 -4.76 -6.04
CA TRP A 86 -17.65 -5.01 -4.60
C TRP A 86 -19.09 -5.10 -4.07
N ALA A 87 -19.33 -5.86 -3.00
CA ALA A 87 -20.62 -5.86 -2.31
C ALA A 87 -21.01 -4.45 -1.84
N SER A 88 -20.03 -3.69 -1.38
CA SER A 88 -20.15 -2.26 -1.08
C SER A 88 -18.78 -1.58 -1.11
N VAL A 89 -18.79 -0.27 -1.38
CA VAL A 89 -17.59 0.58 -1.30
C VAL A 89 -17.90 1.75 -0.38
N GLY A 90 -17.13 1.89 0.70
CA GLY A 90 -17.13 3.06 1.57
C GLY A 90 -15.91 3.93 1.34
N LEU A 91 -15.94 5.16 1.84
CA LEU A 91 -14.83 6.11 1.84
C LEU A 91 -14.44 6.43 3.27
N LEU A 92 -13.15 6.34 3.59
CA LEU A 92 -12.59 6.74 4.87
C LEU A 92 -11.51 7.80 4.66
N GLU A 93 -11.84 9.04 5.01
CA GLU A 93 -10.89 10.15 4.95
C GLU A 93 -10.26 10.35 6.33
N LEU A 94 -8.95 10.03 6.45
CA LEU A 94 -8.26 10.00 7.74
C LEU A 94 -8.18 11.37 8.40
N THR A 95 -8.12 12.44 7.62
CA THR A 95 -8.05 13.82 8.13
C THR A 95 -9.29 14.22 8.94
N ALA A 96 -10.43 13.56 8.68
CA ALA A 96 -11.67 13.82 9.38
C ALA A 96 -11.77 13.06 10.73
N LEU A 97 -11.05 11.94 10.88
CA LEU A 97 -11.21 11.02 12.01
C LEU A 97 -10.93 11.66 13.38
N PRO A 98 -9.91 12.53 13.55
CA PRO A 98 -9.68 13.19 14.83
C PRO A 98 -10.85 14.06 15.32
N SER A 99 -11.78 14.43 14.43
CA SER A 99 -12.95 15.22 14.74
C SER A 99 -14.20 14.40 15.09
N ILE A 100 -14.12 13.08 14.95
CA ILE A 100 -15.19 12.14 15.27
C ILE A 100 -14.66 11.07 16.21
N GLY A 101 -15.47 10.57 17.14
CA GLY A 101 -15.00 9.60 18.14
C GLY A 101 -14.64 8.24 17.54
N ASP A 102 -13.69 7.57 18.17
CA ASP A 102 -13.21 6.23 17.79
C ASP A 102 -14.35 5.21 17.73
N GLU A 103 -15.33 5.34 18.59
CA GLU A 103 -16.52 4.50 18.66
C GLU A 103 -17.37 4.56 17.38
N ARG A 104 -17.18 5.59 16.55
CA ARG A 104 -17.88 5.74 15.26
C ARG A 104 -17.13 5.12 14.09
N TRP A 105 -15.85 5.40 13.96
CA TRP A 105 -15.11 5.02 12.75
C TRP A 105 -14.42 3.65 12.85
N ILE A 106 -13.99 3.21 14.05
CA ILE A 106 -13.37 1.90 14.24
C ILE A 106 -14.28 0.76 13.74
N PRO A 107 -15.59 0.75 14.04
CA PRO A 107 -16.50 -0.25 13.49
C PRO A 107 -16.52 -0.30 11.95
N TRP A 108 -16.38 0.85 11.26
CA TRP A 108 -16.35 0.87 9.79
C TRP A 108 -15.14 0.13 9.24
N VAL A 109 -13.97 0.29 9.88
CA VAL A 109 -12.75 -0.43 9.53
C VAL A 109 -12.88 -1.93 9.85
N GLN A 110 -13.43 -2.25 11.01
CA GLN A 110 -13.62 -3.64 11.46
C GLN A 110 -14.62 -4.41 10.60
N GLU A 111 -15.63 -3.74 10.04
CA GLU A 111 -16.65 -4.33 9.18
C GLU A 111 -16.18 -4.50 7.73
N ALA A 112 -15.16 -3.78 7.29
CA ALA A 112 -14.58 -3.94 5.96
C ALA A 112 -13.82 -5.27 5.85
N ASP A 113 -13.84 -5.87 4.67
CA ASP A 113 -13.02 -7.04 4.33
C ASP A 113 -11.66 -6.60 3.76
N VAL A 114 -11.64 -5.44 3.11
CA VAL A 114 -10.46 -4.89 2.46
C VAL A 114 -10.36 -3.37 2.65
N LEU A 115 -9.15 -2.90 2.90
CA LEU A 115 -8.78 -1.50 2.90
C LEU A 115 -8.04 -1.20 1.58
N LEU A 116 -8.66 -0.41 0.71
CA LEU A 116 -8.10 0.03 -0.56
C LEU A 116 -7.44 1.40 -0.35
N VAL A 117 -6.11 1.45 -0.34
CA VAL A 117 -5.37 2.66 0.03
C VAL A 117 -4.70 3.26 -1.19
N ASP A 118 -5.14 4.47 -1.51
CA ASP A 118 -4.80 5.14 -2.76
C ASP A 118 -3.37 5.69 -2.77
N GLY A 119 -2.91 6.03 -3.97
CA GLY A 119 -1.66 6.73 -4.24
C GLY A 119 -1.68 8.18 -3.80
N GLY A 120 -0.55 8.85 -3.98
CA GLY A 120 -0.34 10.24 -3.59
C GLY A 120 0.97 10.41 -2.83
N GLU A 121 0.94 11.07 -1.67
CA GLU A 121 2.12 11.34 -0.85
C GLU A 121 2.15 10.45 0.40
N ALA A 122 3.18 9.61 0.53
CA ALA A 122 3.22 8.55 1.54
C ALA A 122 3.55 9.07 2.94
N THR A 123 4.33 10.14 3.09
CA THR A 123 4.63 10.71 4.42
C THR A 123 3.43 11.46 4.99
N TYR A 124 2.64 12.12 4.14
CA TYR A 124 1.36 12.71 4.52
C TYR A 124 0.36 11.63 4.97
N LEU A 125 0.25 10.54 4.20
CA LEU A 125 -0.58 9.41 4.58
C LEU A 125 -0.13 8.83 5.93
N CYS A 126 1.18 8.62 6.12
CA CYS A 126 1.76 8.13 7.36
C CYS A 126 1.43 9.03 8.56
N HIS A 127 1.55 10.36 8.38
CA HIS A 127 1.17 11.34 9.39
C HIS A 127 -0.30 11.14 9.81
N TRP A 128 -1.22 11.12 8.85
CA TRP A 128 -2.65 11.00 9.16
C TRP A 128 -3.05 9.62 9.66
N MET A 129 -2.37 8.57 9.28
CA MET A 129 -2.56 7.24 9.89
C MET A 129 -2.22 7.24 11.37
N ARG A 130 -1.18 7.99 11.78
CA ARG A 130 -0.81 8.15 13.20
C ARG A 130 -1.78 9.07 13.93
N GLU A 131 -2.05 10.26 13.37
CA GLU A 131 -2.93 11.26 14.00
C GLU A 131 -4.38 10.79 14.15
N SER A 132 -4.86 9.95 13.23
CA SER A 132 -6.20 9.36 13.30
C SER A 132 -6.31 8.15 14.23
N GLY A 133 -5.18 7.55 14.64
CA GLY A 133 -5.15 6.29 15.39
C GLY A 133 -5.26 5.03 14.51
N LEU A 134 -5.40 5.16 13.18
CA LEU A 134 -5.48 3.99 12.30
C LEU A 134 -4.20 3.14 12.36
N ALA A 135 -3.03 3.76 12.50
CA ALA A 135 -1.76 3.04 12.63
C ALA A 135 -1.75 2.11 13.85
N ASP A 136 -2.30 2.56 14.98
CA ASP A 136 -2.38 1.78 16.21
C ASP A 136 -3.41 0.64 16.11
N LEU A 137 -4.39 0.77 15.22
CA LEU A 137 -5.41 -0.26 14.98
C LEU A 137 -4.89 -1.43 14.13
N LEU A 138 -3.87 -1.21 13.26
CA LEU A 138 -3.38 -2.22 12.30
C LEU A 138 -3.09 -3.58 12.90
N PRO A 139 -2.46 -3.72 14.10
CA PRO A 139 -2.20 -5.04 14.70
C PRO A 139 -3.46 -5.86 15.01
N SER A 140 -4.62 -5.21 15.12
CA SER A 140 -5.90 -5.87 15.38
C SER A 140 -6.65 -6.30 14.11
N LEU A 141 -6.14 -5.97 12.93
CA LEU A 141 -6.78 -6.17 11.63
C LEU A 141 -6.22 -7.38 10.86
N SER A 142 -5.77 -8.42 11.56
CA SER A 142 -5.12 -9.60 10.94
C SER A 142 -6.00 -10.41 9.99
N ASP A 143 -7.33 -10.27 10.10
CA ASP A 143 -8.31 -10.88 9.21
C ASP A 143 -8.62 -10.04 7.96
N LYS A 144 -8.10 -8.82 7.87
CA LYS A 144 -8.33 -7.89 6.77
C LYS A 144 -7.22 -7.96 5.72
N VAL A 145 -7.55 -7.46 4.52
CA VAL A 145 -6.58 -7.29 3.44
C VAL A 145 -6.33 -5.79 3.24
N TRP A 146 -5.05 -5.41 3.22
CA TRP A 146 -4.61 -4.09 2.80
C TRP A 146 -4.18 -4.17 1.34
N VAL A 147 -4.81 -3.41 0.48
CA VAL A 147 -4.36 -3.21 -0.91
C VAL A 147 -3.81 -1.80 -1.02
N GLY A 148 -2.50 -1.69 -1.14
CA GLY A 148 -1.83 -0.40 -1.34
C GLY A 148 -1.57 -0.12 -2.82
N VAL A 149 -1.73 1.14 -3.23
CA VAL A 149 -1.32 1.64 -4.54
C VAL A 149 -0.29 2.73 -4.34
N SER A 150 0.90 2.59 -4.96
CA SER A 150 1.94 3.62 -4.88
C SER A 150 2.21 4.06 -3.42
N ALA A 151 1.84 5.29 -3.05
CA ALA A 151 1.96 5.79 -1.67
C ALA A 151 1.26 4.88 -0.64
N GLY A 152 0.12 4.27 -0.98
CA GLY A 152 -0.58 3.30 -0.14
C GLY A 152 0.20 2.00 0.09
N SER A 153 1.14 1.66 -0.80
CA SER A 153 2.12 0.59 -0.60
C SER A 153 3.33 1.08 0.18
N MET A 154 3.87 2.24 -0.20
CA MET A 154 5.08 2.82 0.37
C MET A 154 4.91 3.15 1.86
N VAL A 155 3.72 3.52 2.31
CA VAL A 155 3.44 3.84 3.73
C VAL A 155 3.68 2.65 4.66
N MET A 156 3.59 1.41 4.16
CA MET A 156 3.86 0.19 4.92
C MET A 156 5.36 -0.12 5.08
N THR A 157 6.21 0.52 4.30
CA THR A 157 7.67 0.34 4.30
C THR A 157 8.34 1.14 5.44
N PRO A 158 9.63 0.91 5.76
CA PRO A 158 10.32 1.72 6.76
C PRO A 158 10.69 3.11 6.26
N ARG A 159 10.99 3.26 4.95
CA ARG A 159 11.43 4.51 4.33
C ARG A 159 11.02 4.55 2.87
N ILE A 160 10.74 5.76 2.38
CA ILE A 160 10.41 5.97 0.96
C ILE A 160 11.55 6.58 0.16
N GLY A 161 12.60 7.09 0.85
CA GLY A 161 13.68 7.87 0.24
C GLY A 161 13.27 9.33 0.02
N THR A 162 14.23 10.23 0.18
CA THR A 162 13.98 11.69 0.13
C THR A 162 13.47 12.18 -1.22
N SER A 163 13.74 11.43 -2.31
CA SER A 163 13.24 11.74 -3.66
C SER A 163 11.73 11.59 -3.83
N PHE A 164 11.07 10.84 -2.94
CA PHE A 164 9.63 10.65 -2.93
C PHE A 164 8.90 11.49 -1.87
N VAL A 165 9.63 12.32 -1.11
CA VAL A 165 9.04 13.21 -0.12
C VAL A 165 8.63 14.52 -0.81
N GLU A 166 7.33 14.70 -0.98
CA GLU A 166 6.77 15.89 -1.65
C GLU A 166 5.93 16.75 -0.70
N TRP A 167 5.54 16.24 0.47
CA TRP A 167 4.85 17.02 1.49
C TRP A 167 5.83 17.94 2.23
N PRO A 168 5.67 19.28 2.14
CA PRO A 168 6.66 20.23 2.68
C PRO A 168 6.84 20.17 4.20
N SER A 169 5.87 19.62 4.93
CA SER A 169 5.92 19.48 6.39
C SER A 169 6.38 18.10 6.85
N ALA A 170 6.82 17.23 5.94
CA ALA A 170 7.38 15.94 6.31
C ALA A 170 8.66 16.13 7.13
N PRO A 171 8.78 15.48 8.30
CA PRO A 171 9.99 15.61 9.13
C PRO A 171 11.19 14.86 8.51
N ASP A 172 10.92 13.77 7.82
CA ASP A 172 11.88 12.91 7.11
C ASP A 172 11.16 11.99 6.12
N ASP A 173 11.83 10.98 5.57
CA ASP A 173 11.31 10.00 4.63
C ASP A 173 10.79 8.70 5.28
N ARG A 174 10.63 8.67 6.61
CA ARG A 174 10.20 7.48 7.33
C ARG A 174 8.69 7.32 7.29
N THR A 175 8.28 6.05 7.20
CA THR A 175 6.88 5.65 7.21
C THR A 175 6.61 4.63 8.33
N LEU A 176 5.61 3.75 8.21
CA LEU A 176 5.17 2.91 9.33
C LEU A 176 6.13 1.77 9.67
N GLY A 177 6.87 1.22 8.69
CA GLY A 177 7.78 0.10 8.90
C GLY A 177 7.07 -1.20 9.28
N VAL A 178 5.91 -1.46 8.69
CA VAL A 178 5.16 -2.73 8.87
C VAL A 178 5.89 -3.89 8.21
N VAL A 179 6.59 -3.61 7.11
CA VAL A 179 7.52 -4.53 6.43
C VAL A 179 8.96 -4.02 6.59
N ASP A 180 9.95 -4.88 6.35
CA ASP A 180 11.39 -4.57 6.51
C ASP A 180 12.11 -4.27 5.19
N PHE A 181 11.35 -4.01 4.14
CA PHE A 181 11.82 -3.60 2.83
C PHE A 181 11.12 -2.33 2.36
N SER A 182 11.73 -1.63 1.40
CA SER A 182 11.15 -0.46 0.73
C SER A 182 10.71 -0.79 -0.69
N ILE A 183 9.86 0.08 -1.26
CA ILE A 183 9.31 -0.08 -2.62
C ILE A 183 9.62 1.17 -3.44
N PHE A 184 10.23 0.98 -4.61
CA PHE A 184 10.30 1.95 -5.69
C PHE A 184 9.14 1.65 -6.66
N PRO A 185 8.07 2.45 -6.66
CA PRO A 185 6.90 2.19 -7.48
C PRO A 185 7.09 2.69 -8.92
N HIS A 186 6.18 2.30 -9.80
CA HIS A 186 6.05 2.83 -11.17
C HIS A 186 7.29 2.63 -12.05
N LEU A 187 8.03 1.53 -11.85
CA LEU A 187 9.21 1.20 -12.65
C LEU A 187 8.84 1.24 -14.14
N ASN A 188 9.58 2.03 -14.91
CA ASN A 188 9.38 2.25 -16.35
C ASN A 188 8.04 2.91 -16.76
N ALA A 189 7.23 3.36 -15.82
CA ALA A 189 5.96 4.05 -16.13
C ALA A 189 6.15 5.55 -16.41
N PHE A 190 7.18 6.16 -15.82
CA PHE A 190 7.53 7.57 -15.99
C PHE A 190 8.99 7.71 -16.43
N PRO A 191 9.37 8.84 -17.08
CA PRO A 191 10.73 9.02 -17.62
C PRO A 191 11.85 8.85 -16.60
N ASP A 192 11.61 9.25 -15.34
CA ASP A 192 12.61 9.17 -14.28
C ASP A 192 12.54 7.86 -13.47
N ASN A 193 11.54 7.02 -13.68
CA ASN A 193 11.36 5.77 -12.95
C ASN A 193 12.08 4.61 -13.65
N THR A 194 13.34 4.79 -13.98
CA THR A 194 14.19 3.79 -14.61
C THR A 194 14.81 2.84 -13.59
N LEU A 195 15.26 1.67 -14.03
CA LEU A 195 16.00 0.73 -13.16
C LEU A 195 17.24 1.38 -12.56
N SER A 196 18.02 2.15 -13.34
CA SER A 196 19.20 2.84 -12.83
C SER A 196 18.87 3.83 -11.71
N ASN A 197 17.75 4.56 -11.82
CA ASN A 197 17.32 5.47 -10.76
C ASN A 197 16.81 4.69 -9.53
N ALA A 198 16.17 3.55 -9.73
CA ALA A 198 15.76 2.67 -8.64
C ALA A 198 16.97 2.09 -7.89
N GLU A 199 18.03 1.70 -8.59
CA GLU A 199 19.30 1.25 -7.99
C GLU A 199 19.99 2.36 -7.17
N LEU A 200 20.06 3.58 -7.71
CA LEU A 200 20.61 4.75 -7.00
C LEU A 200 19.78 5.07 -5.76
N TRP A 201 18.46 5.06 -5.88
CA TRP A 201 17.55 5.27 -4.76
C TRP A 201 17.73 4.19 -3.68
N ALA A 202 17.75 2.91 -4.06
CA ALA A 202 17.95 1.80 -3.13
C ALA A 202 19.29 1.93 -2.38
N GLY A 203 20.37 2.33 -3.09
CA GLY A 203 21.66 2.62 -2.48
C GLY A 203 21.62 3.74 -1.45
N SER A 204 20.67 4.66 -1.54
CA SER A 204 20.55 5.81 -0.63
C SER A 204 19.75 5.53 0.65
N ILE A 205 18.84 4.55 0.62
CA ILE A 205 17.91 4.30 1.74
C ILE A 205 18.45 3.29 2.77
N GLY A 206 19.41 2.44 2.40
CA GLY A 206 20.10 1.52 3.33
C GLY A 206 19.21 0.41 3.89
N VAL A 207 18.14 0.02 3.20
CA VAL A 207 17.26 -1.11 3.52
C VAL A 207 17.02 -1.94 2.25
N PRO A 208 16.67 -3.23 2.37
CA PRO A 208 16.26 -4.02 1.22
C PRO A 208 15.15 -3.33 0.43
N ALA A 209 15.14 -3.44 -0.89
CA ALA A 209 14.17 -2.76 -1.71
C ALA A 209 13.73 -3.57 -2.93
N TYR A 210 12.50 -3.30 -3.37
CA TYR A 210 11.92 -3.82 -4.61
C TYR A 210 11.54 -2.66 -5.52
N ALA A 211 11.97 -2.71 -6.77
CA ALA A 211 11.43 -1.86 -7.82
C ALA A 211 10.34 -2.65 -8.57
N ILE A 212 9.13 -2.14 -8.57
CA ILE A 212 7.96 -2.81 -9.15
C ILE A 212 7.28 -1.93 -10.19
N ASP A 213 6.88 -2.55 -11.30
CA ASP A 213 6.11 -1.91 -12.35
C ASP A 213 4.60 -1.98 -12.10
N GLU A 214 3.81 -1.47 -13.06
CA GLU A 214 2.35 -1.44 -12.99
C GLU A 214 1.69 -2.84 -13.05
N GLN A 215 2.44 -3.88 -13.44
CA GLN A 215 1.93 -5.24 -13.61
C GLN A 215 2.35 -6.18 -12.47
N THR A 216 2.97 -5.63 -11.44
CA THR A 216 3.56 -6.38 -10.33
C THR A 216 2.98 -5.96 -8.98
N ALA A 217 2.81 -6.93 -8.10
CA ALA A 217 2.46 -6.74 -6.69
C ALA A 217 3.41 -7.52 -5.78
N ILE A 218 3.57 -7.05 -4.54
CA ILE A 218 4.22 -7.79 -3.47
C ILE A 218 3.14 -8.19 -2.47
N GLN A 219 2.96 -9.50 -2.31
CA GLN A 219 2.08 -10.07 -1.30
C GLN A 219 2.87 -10.36 -0.04
N VAL A 220 2.31 -10.00 1.12
CA VAL A 220 2.89 -10.34 2.42
C VAL A 220 1.81 -10.98 3.30
N VAL A 221 2.07 -12.22 3.73
CA VAL A 221 1.20 -12.97 4.63
C VAL A 221 2.06 -13.62 5.70
N ASP A 222 1.78 -13.36 6.95
CA ASP A 222 2.51 -13.90 8.10
C ASP A 222 4.05 -13.76 7.98
N GLY A 223 4.49 -12.59 7.46
CA GLY A 223 5.90 -12.28 7.24
C GLY A 223 6.53 -13.00 6.02
N THR A 224 5.76 -13.78 5.28
CA THR A 224 6.20 -14.37 4.01
C THR A 224 5.95 -13.39 2.88
N VAL A 225 7.01 -13.08 2.11
CA VAL A 225 6.95 -12.15 0.97
C VAL A 225 6.92 -12.97 -0.32
N GLU A 226 5.94 -12.70 -1.18
CA GLU A 226 5.81 -13.31 -2.50
C GLU A 226 5.58 -12.23 -3.55
N VAL A 227 6.24 -12.37 -4.70
CA VAL A 227 6.07 -11.46 -5.83
C VAL A 227 5.03 -12.03 -6.79
N ILE A 228 4.02 -11.24 -7.08
CA ILE A 228 2.86 -11.60 -7.91
C ILE A 228 2.85 -10.73 -9.17
N GLY A 229 2.53 -11.30 -10.30
CA GLY A 229 2.30 -10.53 -11.53
C GLY A 229 2.98 -11.10 -12.77
N ARG A 230 2.90 -10.32 -13.86
CA ARG A 230 3.48 -10.65 -15.18
C ARG A 230 4.56 -9.64 -15.59
N GLY A 231 4.82 -8.66 -14.76
CA GLY A 231 5.73 -7.55 -15.04
C GLY A 231 7.17 -7.80 -14.60
N ALA A 232 7.98 -6.76 -14.75
CA ALA A 232 9.36 -6.74 -14.29
C ALA A 232 9.41 -6.47 -12.78
N VAL A 233 10.09 -7.36 -12.08
CA VAL A 233 10.49 -7.16 -10.69
C VAL A 233 11.99 -7.22 -10.64
N GLU A 234 12.59 -6.15 -10.18
CA GLU A 234 14.00 -6.16 -9.82
C GLU A 234 14.09 -6.07 -8.30
N ALA A 235 14.58 -7.15 -7.68
CA ALA A 235 15.06 -7.06 -6.31
C ALA A 235 16.34 -6.22 -6.35
N VAL A 236 16.24 -4.97 -5.97
CA VAL A 236 17.41 -4.10 -5.86
C VAL A 236 18.04 -4.41 -4.52
N HIS A 237 18.89 -5.43 -4.50
CA HIS A 237 19.55 -5.90 -3.30
C HIS A 237 20.77 -5.01 -3.04
N LEU A 238 20.76 -4.35 -1.87
CA LEU A 238 22.01 -4.02 -1.20
C LEU A 238 22.38 -5.23 -0.34
N GLU A 239 23.46 -5.91 -0.70
CA GLU A 239 24.14 -6.77 0.26
C GLU A 239 24.63 -5.89 1.44
N PRO A 240 24.51 -6.37 2.69
CA PRO A 240 24.96 -5.63 3.87
C PRO A 240 26.47 -5.41 3.90
#